data_4db18da454b755aa61cae440bced4ff1
#
_entry.id   4db18da454b755aa61cae440bced4ff1
#
_cell.length_a   1.000
_cell.length_b   1.000
_cell.length_c   1.000
_cell.angle_alpha   90.00
_cell.angle_beta   90.00
_cell.angle_gamma   90.00
#
_symmetry.space_group_name_H-M   'P 1'
#
loop_
_entity.id
_entity.type
_entity.pdbx_description
1 polymer ?
#
loop_
_entity_poly.entity_id
_entity_poly.type
_entity_poly.pdbx_seq_one_letter_code
_entity_poly.pdbx_strand_id
1 'polypeptide(L)'
;MTTVNPVIVAKELRKQYEDITAVDGISFEVRRGEVFGMLGPNGAGKTTTIEILEGMRDADSGQAIINGINVKDDPTAVKAIIGVQLQQNAFFDNLKLAEIVDLYARLYKAKIDPVEILSRVGLESRKNARYAHLSGGQKQWLSIAVALVNDPVVLFLDEPTTGLDPQARRQVWALVNKISENGATIMLTTHYMEEAEELCDRVAVIEDGQIIALDTPDNLIDQLLETGFKPEKRVREATLDDVFLNLTGRDLRD
;
A
#
# COMPACT_ATOMS: atom_id res chain seq x y z
N MET A 1 5.90 -27.22 -12.68
CA MET A 1 5.65 -26.08 -11.80
C MET A 1 6.65 -25.00 -12.19
N THR A 2 6.23 -23.99 -12.90
CA THR A 2 7.08 -22.83 -13.21
C THR A 2 7.36 -22.10 -11.90
N THR A 3 8.60 -22.14 -11.44
CA THR A 3 9.07 -21.33 -10.31
C THR A 3 8.97 -19.86 -10.74
N VAL A 4 7.88 -19.19 -10.37
CA VAL A 4 7.77 -17.75 -10.55
C VAL A 4 8.77 -17.12 -9.58
N ASN A 5 9.85 -16.54 -10.11
CA ASN A 5 10.83 -15.86 -9.28
C ASN A 5 10.15 -14.71 -8.54
N PRO A 6 10.35 -14.60 -7.21
CA PRO A 6 9.78 -13.50 -6.43
C PRO A 6 10.32 -12.15 -6.92
N VAL A 7 9.48 -11.13 -6.89
CA VAL A 7 9.85 -9.77 -7.28
C VAL A 7 10.45 -8.99 -6.12
N ILE A 8 10.02 -9.29 -4.89
CA ILE A 8 10.62 -8.79 -3.64
C ILE A 8 11.16 -9.97 -2.86
N VAL A 9 12.36 -9.84 -2.34
CA VAL A 9 12.95 -10.78 -1.39
C VAL A 9 13.57 -10.01 -0.23
N ALA A 10 13.05 -10.23 0.96
CA ALA A 10 13.64 -9.80 2.22
C ALA A 10 14.24 -11.02 2.93
N LYS A 11 15.49 -10.94 3.37
CA LYS A 11 16.18 -12.03 4.08
C LYS A 11 16.86 -11.48 5.34
N GLU A 12 16.42 -11.95 6.49
CA GLU A 12 16.99 -11.62 7.80
C GLU A 12 17.24 -10.12 8.01
N LEU A 13 16.29 -9.29 7.53
CA LEU A 13 16.43 -7.83 7.66
C LEU A 13 16.42 -7.44 9.12
N ARG A 14 17.41 -6.61 9.51
CA ARG A 14 17.52 -6.05 10.86
C ARG A 14 17.76 -4.54 10.79
N LYS A 15 17.11 -3.82 11.71
CA LYS A 15 17.31 -2.39 11.89
C LYS A 15 17.13 -2.00 13.34
N GLN A 16 18.14 -1.34 13.90
CA GLN A 16 18.13 -0.84 15.26
C GLN A 16 18.33 0.69 15.26
N TYR A 17 17.64 1.37 16.15
CA TYR A 17 17.79 2.78 16.44
C TYR A 17 18.08 2.92 17.92
N GLU A 18 19.30 3.32 18.27
CA GLU A 18 19.74 3.41 19.68
C GLU A 18 19.38 2.11 20.44
N ASP A 19 18.43 2.18 21.36
CA ASP A 19 17.97 1.03 22.17
C ASP A 19 16.74 0.31 21.59
N ILE A 20 16.20 0.77 20.43
CA ILE A 20 14.97 0.22 19.83
C ILE A 20 15.32 -0.64 18.62
N THR A 21 15.01 -1.93 18.68
CA THR A 21 15.07 -2.81 17.51
C THR A 21 13.76 -2.68 16.71
N ALA A 22 13.81 -1.91 15.62
CA ALA A 22 12.64 -1.65 14.80
C ALA A 22 12.32 -2.78 13.80
N VAL A 23 13.35 -3.53 13.35
CA VAL A 23 13.22 -4.70 12.47
C VAL A 23 14.17 -5.76 13.00
N ASP A 24 13.65 -6.96 13.30
CA ASP A 24 14.40 -8.05 13.94
C ASP A 24 14.27 -9.36 13.16
N GLY A 25 15.07 -9.52 12.11
CA GLY A 25 15.18 -10.75 11.34
C GLY A 25 14.00 -11.01 10.39
N ILE A 26 13.37 -9.95 9.87
CA ILE A 26 12.24 -10.09 8.93
C ILE A 26 12.68 -10.78 7.63
N SER A 27 11.96 -11.85 7.29
CA SER A 27 12.18 -12.61 6.04
C SER A 27 10.87 -12.95 5.36
N PHE A 28 10.74 -12.58 4.08
CA PHE A 28 9.58 -12.90 3.24
C PHE A 28 9.90 -12.73 1.76
N GLU A 29 9.01 -13.24 0.92
CA GLU A 29 9.06 -13.08 -0.54
C GLU A 29 7.70 -12.64 -1.05
N VAL A 30 7.69 -11.74 -2.05
CA VAL A 30 6.47 -11.31 -2.77
C VAL A 30 6.56 -11.75 -4.22
N ARG A 31 5.49 -12.35 -4.72
CA ARG A 31 5.38 -12.85 -6.10
C ARG A 31 4.98 -11.70 -7.03
N ARG A 32 5.30 -11.84 -8.30
CA ARG A 32 4.84 -10.88 -9.31
C ARG A 32 3.32 -10.92 -9.46
N GLY A 33 2.68 -9.75 -9.47
CA GLY A 33 1.22 -9.60 -9.53
C GLY A 33 0.49 -9.87 -8.22
N GLU A 34 1.22 -10.07 -7.11
CA GLU A 34 0.65 -10.28 -5.76
C GLU A 34 0.39 -8.93 -5.07
N VAL A 35 -0.70 -8.85 -4.34
CA VAL A 35 -0.92 -7.80 -3.33
C VAL A 35 -0.49 -8.35 -1.97
N PHE A 36 0.62 -7.87 -1.46
CA PHE A 36 1.21 -8.30 -0.19
C PHE A 36 1.04 -7.23 0.88
N GLY A 37 0.41 -7.59 1.99
CA GLY A 37 0.17 -6.70 3.13
C GLY A 37 1.14 -6.91 4.27
N MET A 38 1.56 -5.82 4.92
CA MET A 38 2.19 -5.85 6.25
C MET A 38 1.21 -5.26 7.25
N LEU A 39 0.65 -6.10 8.11
CA LEU A 39 -0.35 -5.75 9.11
C LEU A 39 0.29 -5.69 10.51
N GLY A 40 -0.01 -4.66 11.27
CA GLY A 40 0.44 -4.56 12.66
C GLY A 40 0.21 -3.19 13.26
N PRO A 41 0.39 -3.02 14.57
CA PRO A 41 0.22 -1.74 15.25
C PRO A 41 1.25 -0.70 14.80
N ASN A 42 1.03 0.56 15.19
CA ASN A 42 2.01 1.62 14.98
C ASN A 42 3.27 1.29 15.79
N GLY A 43 4.44 1.48 15.17
CA GLY A 43 5.72 1.13 15.78
C GLY A 43 6.16 -0.32 15.61
N ALA A 44 5.36 -1.21 15.01
CA ALA A 44 5.71 -2.61 14.80
C ALA A 44 6.87 -2.85 13.80
N GLY A 45 7.37 -1.81 13.12
CA GLY A 45 8.48 -1.92 12.15
C GLY A 45 8.05 -1.94 10.68
N LYS A 46 6.76 -1.81 10.36
CA LYS A 46 6.22 -1.84 8.99
C LYS A 46 6.86 -0.79 8.08
N THR A 47 6.75 0.50 8.44
CA THR A 47 7.31 1.62 7.66
C THR A 47 8.83 1.49 7.53
N THR A 48 9.54 1.11 8.59
CA THR A 48 11.00 0.87 8.52
C THR A 48 11.34 -0.22 7.52
N THR A 49 10.58 -1.31 7.49
CA THR A 49 10.79 -2.41 6.54
C THR A 49 10.55 -1.96 5.10
N ILE A 50 9.46 -1.24 4.84
CA ILE A 50 9.17 -0.68 3.50
C ILE A 50 10.28 0.30 3.08
N GLU A 51 10.69 1.24 3.94
CA GLU A 51 11.75 2.20 3.63
C GLU A 51 13.10 1.53 3.29
N ILE A 52 13.40 0.38 3.90
CA ILE A 52 14.58 -0.44 3.54
C ILE A 52 14.43 -1.01 2.12
N LEU A 53 13.26 -1.55 1.77
CA LEU A 53 13.00 -2.11 0.45
C LEU A 53 12.99 -1.03 -0.64
N GLU A 54 12.56 0.18 -0.32
CA GLU A 54 12.55 1.34 -1.21
C GLU A 54 13.95 1.97 -1.40
N GLY A 55 14.94 1.52 -0.63
CA GLY A 55 16.28 2.14 -0.60
C GLY A 55 16.28 3.55 -0.03
N MET A 56 15.32 3.89 0.81
CA MET A 56 15.28 5.15 1.57
C MET A 56 16.04 5.03 2.89
N ARG A 57 16.28 3.81 3.33
CA ARG A 57 16.94 3.48 4.60
C ARG A 57 17.85 2.27 4.45
N ASP A 58 19.00 2.30 5.10
CA ASP A 58 19.90 1.16 5.14
C ASP A 58 19.50 0.18 6.25
N ALA A 59 19.45 -1.11 5.93
CA ALA A 59 19.41 -2.17 6.93
C ALA A 59 20.79 -2.31 7.60
N ASP A 60 20.79 -2.64 8.88
CA ASP A 60 22.05 -2.92 9.61
C ASP A 60 22.61 -4.29 9.24
N SER A 61 21.74 -5.26 8.94
CA SER A 61 22.08 -6.57 8.39
C SER A 61 20.92 -7.16 7.58
N GLY A 62 21.18 -8.27 6.89
CA GLY A 62 20.25 -8.92 6.00
C GLY A 62 20.34 -8.43 4.56
N GLN A 63 19.37 -8.82 3.72
CA GLN A 63 19.34 -8.47 2.30
C GLN A 63 17.93 -8.08 1.88
N ALA A 64 17.84 -6.99 1.10
CA ALA A 64 16.63 -6.55 0.40
C ALA A 64 16.90 -6.61 -1.10
N ILE A 65 16.07 -7.34 -1.87
CA ILE A 65 16.23 -7.51 -3.31
C ILE A 65 14.91 -7.16 -3.97
N ILE A 66 14.94 -6.27 -4.97
CA ILE A 66 13.79 -5.87 -5.79
C ILE A 66 14.09 -6.22 -7.24
N ASN A 67 13.28 -7.07 -7.83
CA ASN A 67 13.42 -7.52 -9.22
C ASN A 67 14.86 -7.99 -9.58
N GLY A 68 15.49 -8.71 -8.63
CA GLY A 68 16.86 -9.21 -8.77
C GLY A 68 17.97 -8.20 -8.43
N ILE A 69 17.64 -6.94 -8.12
CA ILE A 69 18.61 -5.90 -7.74
C ILE A 69 18.68 -5.83 -6.22
N ASN A 70 19.87 -5.99 -5.66
CA ASN A 70 20.09 -5.76 -4.24
C ASN A 70 19.99 -4.25 -3.95
N VAL A 71 19.08 -3.88 -3.05
CA VAL A 71 18.78 -2.48 -2.71
C VAL A 71 20.01 -1.73 -2.19
N LYS A 72 20.84 -2.40 -1.40
CA LYS A 72 22.06 -1.81 -0.82
C LYS A 72 23.13 -1.52 -1.88
N ASP A 73 23.22 -2.37 -2.91
CA ASP A 73 24.28 -2.26 -3.93
C ASP A 73 23.95 -1.19 -4.98
N ASP A 74 22.65 -1.09 -5.37
CA ASP A 74 22.19 -0.08 -6.33
C ASP A 74 20.79 0.48 -5.98
N PRO A 75 20.71 1.33 -4.95
CA PRO A 75 19.43 1.94 -4.55
C PRO A 75 18.87 2.87 -5.65
N THR A 76 19.71 3.40 -6.53
CA THR A 76 19.27 4.25 -7.64
C THR A 76 18.53 3.46 -8.70
N ALA A 77 19.04 2.30 -9.08
CA ALA A 77 18.35 1.40 -10.00
C ALA A 77 17.02 0.90 -9.42
N VAL A 78 16.97 0.59 -8.12
CA VAL A 78 15.73 0.20 -7.45
C VAL A 78 14.70 1.32 -7.49
N LYS A 79 15.07 2.56 -7.10
CA LYS A 79 14.17 3.74 -7.15
C LYS A 79 13.63 4.04 -8.55
N ALA A 80 14.36 3.69 -9.60
CA ALA A 80 13.91 3.89 -10.97
C ALA A 80 12.79 2.95 -11.41
N ILE A 81 12.64 1.78 -10.74
CA ILE A 81 11.70 0.73 -11.13
C ILE A 81 10.57 0.49 -10.12
N ILE A 82 10.53 1.24 -9.02
CA ILE A 82 9.46 1.19 -8.02
C ILE A 82 8.61 2.44 -8.08
N GLY A 83 7.35 2.32 -7.64
CA GLY A 83 6.48 3.43 -7.34
C GLY A 83 6.24 3.50 -5.84
N VAL A 84 6.27 4.70 -5.27
CA VAL A 84 6.13 4.87 -3.82
C VAL A 84 5.06 5.92 -3.53
N GLN A 85 4.06 5.51 -2.76
CA GLN A 85 3.11 6.41 -2.12
C GLN A 85 3.45 6.45 -0.63
N LEU A 86 3.94 7.59 -0.17
CA LEU A 86 4.29 7.83 1.23
C LEU A 86 3.05 8.10 2.08
N GLN A 87 3.11 7.81 3.38
CA GLN A 87 2.04 8.09 4.34
C GLN A 87 1.62 9.57 4.32
N GLN A 88 2.57 10.49 4.21
CA GLN A 88 2.29 11.92 4.08
C GLN A 88 2.83 12.43 2.75
N ASN A 89 1.94 12.86 1.89
CA ASN A 89 2.27 13.48 0.62
C ASN A 89 1.84 14.94 0.62
N ALA A 90 2.78 15.83 0.29
CA ALA A 90 2.53 17.23 0.09
C ALA A 90 2.94 17.63 -1.33
N PHE A 91 1.96 17.99 -2.15
CA PHE A 91 2.19 18.58 -3.46
C PHE A 91 1.99 20.09 -3.40
N PHE A 92 2.44 20.79 -4.42
CA PHE A 92 2.27 22.24 -4.50
C PHE A 92 0.79 22.62 -4.70
N ASP A 93 0.21 23.33 -3.77
CA ASP A 93 -1.22 23.69 -3.71
C ASP A 93 -1.76 24.34 -5.00
N ASN A 94 -0.93 25.16 -5.65
CA ASN A 94 -1.32 25.94 -6.82
C ASN A 94 -1.16 25.21 -8.16
N LEU A 95 -0.49 24.06 -8.19
CA LEU A 95 -0.32 23.28 -9.42
C LEU A 95 -1.61 22.53 -9.75
N LYS A 96 -1.86 22.39 -11.06
CA LYS A 96 -2.92 21.50 -11.58
C LYS A 96 -2.48 20.04 -11.49
N LEU A 97 -3.44 19.13 -11.45
CA LEU A 97 -3.15 17.70 -11.36
C LEU A 97 -2.27 17.23 -12.52
N ALA A 98 -2.58 17.65 -13.75
CA ALA A 98 -1.78 17.30 -14.92
C ALA A 98 -0.34 17.85 -14.84
N GLU A 99 -0.16 19.05 -14.27
CA GLU A 99 1.17 19.65 -14.08
C GLU A 99 1.98 18.88 -13.03
N ILE A 100 1.33 18.40 -11.96
CA ILE A 100 1.98 17.57 -10.94
C ILE A 100 2.45 16.26 -11.56
N VAL A 101 1.57 15.55 -12.27
CA VAL A 101 1.93 14.28 -12.91
C VAL A 101 3.04 14.48 -13.95
N ASP A 102 2.98 15.54 -14.78
CA ASP A 102 4.04 15.86 -15.75
C ASP A 102 5.39 16.16 -15.08
N LEU A 103 5.37 16.88 -13.97
CA LEU A 103 6.58 17.15 -13.17
C LEU A 103 7.27 15.85 -12.74
N TYR A 104 6.52 14.92 -12.15
CA TYR A 104 7.07 13.65 -11.69
C TYR A 104 7.48 12.75 -12.87
N ALA A 105 6.71 12.72 -13.95
CA ALA A 105 7.09 12.01 -15.17
C ALA A 105 8.46 12.49 -15.70
N ARG A 106 8.71 13.80 -15.71
CA ARG A 106 10.00 14.36 -16.10
C ARG A 106 11.14 13.99 -15.15
N LEU A 107 10.88 13.96 -13.83
CA LEU A 107 11.88 13.53 -12.84
C LEU A 107 12.30 12.07 -13.06
N TYR A 108 11.35 11.19 -13.38
CA TYR A 108 11.62 9.80 -13.72
C TYR A 108 12.06 9.59 -15.18
N LYS A 109 12.11 10.66 -16.00
CA LYS A 109 12.37 10.60 -17.47
C LYS A 109 11.38 9.69 -18.20
N ALA A 110 10.17 9.52 -17.64
CA ALA A 110 9.10 8.73 -18.22
C ALA A 110 8.44 9.51 -19.37
N LYS A 111 8.17 8.83 -20.49
CA LYS A 111 7.45 9.39 -21.64
C LYS A 111 5.99 8.94 -21.56
N ILE A 112 5.19 9.65 -20.78
CA ILE A 112 3.78 9.35 -20.55
C ILE A 112 2.92 10.58 -20.82
N ASP A 113 1.63 10.36 -21.12
CA ASP A 113 0.62 11.41 -21.08
C ASP A 113 0.08 11.54 -19.64
N PRO A 114 0.22 12.71 -18.99
CA PRO A 114 -0.35 12.95 -17.67
C PRO A 114 -1.84 12.63 -17.57
N VAL A 115 -2.60 12.83 -18.66
CA VAL A 115 -4.04 12.56 -18.71
C VAL A 115 -4.30 11.05 -18.64
N GLU A 116 -3.47 10.23 -19.27
CA GLU A 116 -3.55 8.78 -19.21
C GLU A 116 -3.36 8.28 -17.77
N ILE A 117 -2.34 8.78 -17.08
CA ILE A 117 -2.10 8.42 -15.67
C ILE A 117 -3.27 8.85 -14.78
N LEU A 118 -3.78 10.06 -14.95
CA LEU A 118 -4.95 10.53 -14.20
C LEU A 118 -6.20 9.69 -14.50
N SER A 119 -6.35 9.19 -15.72
CA SER A 119 -7.45 8.28 -16.08
C SER A 119 -7.36 6.93 -15.35
N ARG A 120 -6.15 6.38 -15.17
CA ARG A 120 -5.94 5.12 -14.42
C ARG A 120 -6.51 5.21 -12.99
N VAL A 121 -6.43 6.39 -12.38
CA VAL A 121 -6.90 6.62 -11.00
C VAL A 121 -8.25 7.37 -10.93
N GLY A 122 -8.96 7.57 -12.06
CA GLY A 122 -10.27 8.22 -12.07
C GLY A 122 -10.27 9.74 -11.88
N LEU A 123 -9.13 10.41 -12.09
CA LEU A 123 -8.98 11.87 -11.96
C LEU A 123 -8.92 12.62 -13.29
N GLU A 124 -9.19 11.99 -14.42
CA GLU A 124 -9.11 12.64 -15.75
C GLU A 124 -9.96 13.91 -15.86
N SER A 125 -11.22 13.86 -15.37
CA SER A 125 -12.13 15.02 -15.39
C SER A 125 -11.62 16.18 -14.53
N ARG A 126 -10.71 15.92 -13.61
CA ARG A 126 -10.10 16.88 -12.68
C ARG A 126 -8.70 17.34 -13.10
N LYS A 127 -8.20 16.99 -14.27
CA LYS A 127 -6.84 17.31 -14.75
C LYS A 127 -6.42 18.78 -14.62
N ASN A 128 -7.39 19.70 -14.73
CA ASN A 128 -7.18 21.13 -14.59
C ASN A 128 -7.48 21.68 -13.19
N ALA A 129 -7.96 20.85 -12.25
CA ALA A 129 -8.17 21.25 -10.87
C ALA A 129 -6.82 21.46 -10.17
N ARG A 130 -6.77 22.40 -9.21
CA ARG A 130 -5.59 22.61 -8.36
C ARG A 130 -5.60 21.62 -7.18
N TYR A 131 -4.42 21.22 -6.74
CA TYR A 131 -4.25 20.28 -5.63
C TYR A 131 -4.99 20.72 -4.35
N ALA A 132 -4.93 22.03 -4.02
CA ALA A 132 -5.63 22.59 -2.86
C ALA A 132 -7.15 22.34 -2.84
N HIS A 133 -7.76 22.10 -4.01
CA HIS A 133 -9.22 21.91 -4.14
C HIS A 133 -9.66 20.45 -4.14
N LEU A 134 -8.75 19.51 -3.85
CA LEU A 134 -9.05 18.09 -3.78
C LEU A 134 -9.56 17.69 -2.40
N SER A 135 -10.50 16.73 -2.36
CA SER A 135 -10.84 16.01 -1.14
C SER A 135 -9.67 15.13 -0.67
N GLY A 136 -9.69 14.64 0.57
CA GLY A 136 -8.69 13.73 1.11
C GLY A 136 -8.49 12.49 0.23
N GLY A 137 -9.57 11.83 -0.17
CA GLY A 137 -9.51 10.67 -1.07
C GLY A 137 -8.93 11.01 -2.44
N GLN A 138 -9.30 12.17 -3.03
CA GLN A 138 -8.74 12.61 -4.32
C GLN A 138 -7.24 12.92 -4.23
N LYS A 139 -6.78 13.46 -3.09
CA LYS A 139 -5.35 13.67 -2.81
C LYS A 139 -4.61 12.33 -2.78
N GLN A 140 -5.22 11.32 -2.16
CA GLN A 140 -4.68 9.97 -2.12
C GLN A 140 -4.60 9.34 -3.51
N TRP A 141 -5.65 9.47 -4.33
CA TRP A 141 -5.62 9.01 -5.72
C TRP A 141 -4.53 9.67 -6.55
N LEU A 142 -4.32 10.99 -6.38
CA LEU A 142 -3.23 11.69 -7.04
C LEU A 142 -1.85 11.17 -6.58
N SER A 143 -1.70 10.87 -5.29
CA SER A 143 -0.47 10.28 -4.75
C SER A 143 -0.17 8.92 -5.40
N ILE A 144 -1.18 8.06 -5.53
CA ILE A 144 -1.06 6.79 -6.26
C ILE A 144 -0.76 7.03 -7.75
N ALA A 145 -1.42 8.01 -8.39
CA ALA A 145 -1.14 8.37 -9.78
C ALA A 145 0.34 8.74 -9.99
N VAL A 146 0.88 9.57 -9.11
CA VAL A 146 2.30 9.96 -9.15
C VAL A 146 3.22 8.76 -8.97
N ALA A 147 2.87 7.81 -8.11
CA ALA A 147 3.64 6.58 -7.93
C ALA A 147 3.60 5.63 -9.14
N LEU A 148 2.66 5.84 -10.07
CA LEU A 148 2.52 5.02 -11.29
C LEU A 148 3.21 5.61 -12.53
N VAL A 149 3.84 6.80 -12.44
CA VAL A 149 4.36 7.53 -13.60
C VAL A 149 5.50 6.83 -14.33
N ASN A 150 6.29 6.00 -13.64
CA ASN A 150 7.41 5.26 -14.20
C ASN A 150 7.09 3.82 -14.58
N ASP A 151 5.80 3.44 -14.59
CA ASP A 151 5.33 2.08 -14.84
C ASP A 151 6.05 1.05 -13.94
N PRO A 152 5.88 1.14 -12.63
CA PRO A 152 6.72 0.45 -11.67
C PRO A 152 6.53 -1.06 -11.68
N VAL A 153 7.60 -1.81 -11.40
CA VAL A 153 7.57 -3.26 -11.19
C VAL A 153 6.86 -3.61 -9.88
N VAL A 154 7.00 -2.75 -8.89
CA VAL A 154 6.34 -2.84 -7.56
C VAL A 154 5.83 -1.47 -7.16
N LEU A 155 4.58 -1.41 -6.73
CA LEU A 155 3.96 -0.24 -6.12
C LEU A 155 3.95 -0.40 -4.60
N PHE A 156 4.64 0.47 -3.89
CA PHE A 156 4.60 0.55 -2.43
C PHE A 156 3.55 1.56 -1.97
N LEU A 157 2.70 1.15 -1.03
CA LEU A 157 1.63 1.97 -0.45
C LEU A 157 1.76 1.96 1.08
N ASP A 158 2.26 3.05 1.66
CA ASP A 158 2.40 3.16 3.11
C ASP A 158 1.13 3.76 3.72
N GLU A 159 0.35 2.90 4.41
CA GLU A 159 -0.93 3.23 5.06
C GLU A 159 -1.89 4.05 4.16
N PRO A 160 -2.28 3.52 2.98
CA PRO A 160 -2.91 4.29 1.92
C PRO A 160 -4.29 4.88 2.28
N THR A 161 -4.93 4.41 3.35
CA THR A 161 -6.27 4.88 3.74
C THR A 161 -6.32 5.55 5.09
N THR A 162 -5.17 5.76 5.74
CA THR A 162 -5.12 6.42 7.05
C THR A 162 -5.66 7.85 6.98
N GLY A 163 -6.55 8.19 7.91
CA GLY A 163 -7.18 9.51 8.00
C GLY A 163 -8.33 9.75 7.02
N LEU A 164 -8.70 8.76 6.19
CA LEU A 164 -9.86 8.84 5.31
C LEU A 164 -11.14 8.39 6.02
N ASP A 165 -12.25 9.00 5.63
CA ASP A 165 -13.58 8.52 6.00
C ASP A 165 -13.87 7.14 5.37
N PRO A 166 -14.88 6.38 5.86
CA PRO A 166 -15.17 5.04 5.37
C PRO A 166 -15.49 4.97 3.87
N GLN A 167 -16.14 6.01 3.32
CA GLN A 167 -16.48 6.05 1.90
C GLN A 167 -15.23 6.26 1.03
N ALA A 168 -14.39 7.24 1.39
CA ALA A 168 -13.12 7.50 0.70
C ALA A 168 -12.18 6.29 0.78
N ARG A 169 -12.15 5.57 1.92
CA ARG A 169 -11.37 4.34 2.09
C ARG A 169 -11.79 3.27 1.09
N ARG A 170 -13.09 2.96 0.97
CA ARG A 170 -13.60 1.99 -0.01
C ARG A 170 -13.27 2.36 -1.45
N GLN A 171 -13.28 3.65 -1.77
CA GLN A 171 -12.89 4.13 -3.09
C GLN A 171 -11.39 3.92 -3.38
N VAL A 172 -10.52 4.09 -2.37
CA VAL A 172 -9.09 3.75 -2.49
C VAL A 172 -8.91 2.24 -2.66
N TRP A 173 -9.64 1.41 -1.92
CA TRP A 173 -9.61 -0.05 -2.08
C TRP A 173 -10.01 -0.48 -3.49
N ALA A 174 -11.10 0.06 -4.00
CA ALA A 174 -11.53 -0.21 -5.38
C ALA A 174 -10.47 0.20 -6.43
N LEU A 175 -9.75 1.31 -6.17
CA LEU A 175 -8.64 1.73 -7.03
C LEU A 175 -7.46 0.75 -6.95
N VAL A 176 -7.05 0.33 -5.75
CA VAL A 176 -5.95 -0.64 -5.53
C VAL A 176 -6.27 -1.96 -6.21
N ASN A 177 -7.50 -2.49 -6.03
CA ASN A 177 -7.96 -3.72 -6.70
C ASN A 177 -7.88 -3.58 -8.23
N LYS A 178 -8.36 -2.48 -8.79
CA LYS A 178 -8.27 -2.22 -10.24
C LYS A 178 -6.83 -2.19 -10.75
N ILE A 179 -5.89 -1.63 -9.97
CA ILE A 179 -4.46 -1.60 -10.32
C ILE A 179 -3.88 -3.02 -10.28
N SER A 180 -4.22 -3.81 -9.25
CA SER A 180 -3.81 -5.20 -9.12
C SER A 180 -4.35 -6.08 -10.24
N GLU A 181 -5.63 -5.97 -10.61
CA GLU A 181 -6.27 -6.69 -11.73
C GLU A 181 -5.56 -6.45 -13.07
N ASN A 182 -4.90 -5.30 -13.23
CA ASN A 182 -4.06 -5.00 -14.39
C ASN A 182 -2.63 -5.59 -14.28
N GLY A 183 -2.38 -6.45 -13.30
CA GLY A 183 -1.13 -7.21 -13.14
C GLY A 183 -0.03 -6.50 -12.35
N ALA A 184 -0.34 -5.39 -11.67
CA ALA A 184 0.63 -4.71 -10.82
C ALA A 184 0.95 -5.53 -9.57
N THR A 185 2.23 -5.57 -9.17
CA THR A 185 2.62 -6.06 -7.85
C THR A 185 2.52 -4.92 -6.86
N ILE A 186 1.82 -5.15 -5.76
CA ILE A 186 1.58 -4.13 -4.73
C ILE A 186 2.08 -4.65 -3.38
N MET A 187 2.82 -3.82 -2.68
CA MET A 187 3.15 -4.04 -1.27
C MET A 187 2.58 -2.89 -0.45
N LEU A 188 1.74 -3.19 0.52
CA LEU A 188 1.12 -2.17 1.37
C LEU A 188 1.36 -2.42 2.85
N THR A 189 1.39 -1.33 3.63
CA THR A 189 1.30 -1.40 5.08
C THR A 189 -0.07 -0.96 5.53
N THR A 190 -0.56 -1.55 6.61
CA THR A 190 -1.81 -1.14 7.24
C THR A 190 -1.85 -1.54 8.71
N HIS A 191 -2.68 -0.86 9.46
CA HIS A 191 -3.12 -1.26 10.80
C HIS A 191 -4.63 -1.58 10.84
N TYR A 192 -5.30 -1.55 9.67
CA TYR A 192 -6.71 -1.90 9.52
C TYR A 192 -6.84 -3.34 9.03
N MET A 193 -7.47 -4.22 9.84
CA MET A 193 -7.72 -5.62 9.49
C MET A 193 -8.59 -5.76 8.25
N GLU A 194 -9.65 -4.94 8.16
CA GLU A 194 -10.56 -4.92 7.01
C GLU A 194 -9.84 -4.59 5.68
N GLU A 195 -8.82 -3.72 5.71
CA GLU A 195 -8.02 -3.39 4.53
C GLU A 195 -7.15 -4.57 4.09
N ALA A 196 -6.55 -5.26 5.06
CA ALA A 196 -5.75 -6.46 4.78
C ALA A 196 -6.60 -7.61 4.22
N GLU A 197 -7.81 -7.83 4.77
CA GLU A 197 -8.76 -8.84 4.28
C GLU A 197 -9.29 -8.53 2.88
N GLU A 198 -9.56 -7.24 2.58
CA GLU A 198 -10.16 -6.82 1.30
C GLU A 198 -9.16 -6.78 0.15
N LEU A 199 -7.89 -6.44 0.42
CA LEU A 199 -6.92 -6.13 -0.61
C LEU A 199 -5.84 -7.19 -0.81
N CYS A 200 -5.44 -7.93 0.25
CA CYS A 200 -4.19 -8.67 0.22
C CYS A 200 -4.40 -10.14 -0.13
N ASP A 201 -3.61 -10.64 -1.08
CA ASP A 201 -3.49 -12.08 -1.35
C ASP A 201 -2.80 -12.80 -0.20
N ARG A 202 -1.79 -12.18 0.39
CA ARG A 202 -1.08 -12.66 1.58
C ARG A 202 -0.74 -11.51 2.52
N VAL A 203 -0.70 -11.81 3.80
CA VAL A 203 -0.43 -10.85 4.87
C VAL A 203 0.65 -11.37 5.79
N ALA A 204 1.66 -10.54 6.05
CA ALA A 204 2.60 -10.69 7.15
C ALA A 204 2.10 -9.89 8.36
N VAL A 205 1.75 -10.56 9.44
CA VAL A 205 1.41 -9.94 10.71
C VAL A 205 2.69 -9.62 11.45
N ILE A 206 2.90 -8.35 11.79
CA ILE A 206 4.13 -7.82 12.37
C ILE A 206 3.88 -7.31 13.78
N GLU A 207 4.71 -7.74 14.71
CA GLU A 207 4.74 -7.28 16.09
C GLU A 207 6.19 -7.21 16.55
N ASP A 208 6.56 -6.14 17.24
CA ASP A 208 7.90 -5.90 17.79
C ASP A 208 9.06 -6.18 16.81
N GLY A 209 8.89 -5.76 15.56
CA GLY A 209 9.90 -5.93 14.51
C GLY A 209 10.01 -7.32 13.92
N GLN A 210 9.13 -8.26 14.27
CA GLN A 210 9.15 -9.65 13.79
C GLN A 210 7.87 -10.02 13.06
N ILE A 211 7.96 -10.94 12.11
CA ILE A 211 6.78 -11.58 11.50
C ILE A 211 6.31 -12.70 12.42
N ILE A 212 5.11 -12.54 13.00
CA ILE A 212 4.50 -13.55 13.87
C ILE A 212 3.57 -14.52 13.13
N ALA A 213 3.07 -14.12 11.95
CA ALA A 213 2.28 -14.97 11.07
C ALA A 213 2.40 -14.47 9.62
N LEU A 214 2.37 -15.39 8.64
CA LEU A 214 2.41 -15.05 7.22
C LEU A 214 1.62 -16.10 6.44
N ASP A 215 0.46 -15.71 5.92
CA ASP A 215 -0.38 -16.55 5.05
C ASP A 215 -1.43 -15.68 4.33
N THR A 216 -2.36 -16.31 3.59
CA THR A 216 -3.58 -15.63 3.12
C THR A 216 -4.46 -15.23 4.32
N PRO A 217 -5.25 -14.15 4.23
CA PRO A 217 -6.18 -13.77 5.30
C PRO A 217 -7.09 -14.94 5.72
N ASP A 218 -7.68 -15.64 4.76
CA ASP A 218 -8.57 -16.78 5.02
C ASP A 218 -7.85 -17.91 5.79
N ASN A 219 -6.63 -18.30 5.38
CA ASN A 219 -5.87 -19.32 6.07
C ASN A 219 -5.52 -18.93 7.51
N LEU A 220 -5.20 -17.67 7.78
CA LEU A 220 -4.93 -17.18 9.14
C LEU A 220 -6.19 -17.26 10.02
N ILE A 221 -7.37 -16.97 9.46
CA ILE A 221 -8.65 -17.09 10.14
C ILE A 221 -8.98 -18.57 10.39
N ASP A 222 -8.80 -19.44 9.41
CA ASP A 222 -9.06 -20.89 9.53
C ASP A 222 -8.14 -21.53 10.58
N GLN A 223 -6.85 -21.21 10.58
CA GLN A 223 -5.92 -21.66 11.62
C GLN A 223 -6.37 -21.25 13.03
N LEU A 224 -6.88 -20.03 13.20
CA LEU A 224 -7.43 -19.60 14.48
C LEU A 224 -8.66 -20.44 14.89
N LEU A 225 -9.57 -20.70 13.94
CA LEU A 225 -10.79 -21.52 14.21
C LEU A 225 -10.45 -22.97 14.58
N GLU A 226 -9.39 -23.54 13.98
CA GLU A 226 -8.89 -24.89 14.31
C GLU A 226 -8.37 -25.00 15.77
N THR A 227 -7.93 -23.90 16.37
CA THR A 227 -7.58 -23.87 17.82
C THR A 227 -8.77 -24.03 18.75
N GLY A 228 -10.00 -24.05 18.21
CA GLY A 228 -11.24 -24.07 18.98
C GLY A 228 -11.71 -22.68 19.41
N PHE A 229 -11.13 -21.61 18.86
CA PHE A 229 -11.58 -20.23 19.07
C PHE A 229 -13.04 -20.09 18.62
N LYS A 230 -13.85 -19.52 19.50
CA LYS A 230 -15.25 -19.20 19.19
C LYS A 230 -15.42 -17.69 19.23
N PRO A 231 -15.68 -17.04 18.08
CA PRO A 231 -15.91 -15.60 18.06
C PRO A 231 -17.12 -15.29 18.97
N GLU A 232 -16.97 -14.28 19.83
CA GLU A 232 -18.13 -13.72 20.54
C GLU A 232 -19.07 -13.12 19.47
N LYS A 233 -20.22 -13.76 19.26
CA LYS A 233 -21.25 -13.26 18.36
C LYS A 233 -21.83 -11.95 18.91
N ARG A 234 -21.24 -10.83 18.54
CA ARG A 234 -21.95 -9.55 18.57
C ARG A 234 -22.84 -9.48 17.32
N VAL A 235 -23.95 -10.21 17.35
CA VAL A 235 -25.00 -10.06 16.34
C VAL A 235 -25.67 -8.72 16.59
N ARG A 236 -25.16 -7.66 16.00
CA ARG A 236 -25.99 -6.48 15.73
C ARG A 236 -26.74 -6.78 14.44
N GLU A 237 -28.06 -6.98 14.55
CA GLU A 237 -28.94 -7.20 13.39
C GLU A 237 -29.03 -5.95 12.47
N ALA A 238 -28.58 -4.76 12.93
CA ALA A 238 -28.54 -3.53 12.16
C ALA A 238 -27.33 -2.64 12.56
N THR A 239 -26.84 -1.88 11.60
CA THR A 239 -25.75 -0.90 11.76
C THR A 239 -26.30 0.53 11.82
N LEU A 240 -25.46 1.51 12.17
CA LEU A 240 -25.85 2.93 12.07
C LEU A 240 -26.05 3.37 10.61
N ASP A 241 -25.40 2.72 9.65
CA ASP A 241 -25.63 2.94 8.23
C ASP A 241 -27.05 2.52 7.85
N ASP A 242 -27.52 1.37 8.35
CA ASP A 242 -28.91 0.93 8.14
C ASP A 242 -29.93 1.89 8.77
N VAL A 243 -29.62 2.43 9.95
CA VAL A 243 -30.46 3.44 10.60
C VAL A 243 -30.52 4.70 9.75
N PHE A 244 -29.39 5.19 9.25
CA PHE A 244 -29.33 6.37 8.41
C PHE A 244 -30.12 6.19 7.11
N LEU A 245 -29.94 5.07 6.43
CA LEU A 245 -30.64 4.69 5.21
C LEU A 245 -32.16 4.65 5.45
N ASN A 246 -32.59 4.03 6.54
CA ASN A 246 -34.01 3.93 6.89
C ASN A 246 -34.63 5.29 7.23
N LEU A 247 -33.90 6.19 7.86
CA LEU A 247 -34.39 7.53 8.23
C LEU A 247 -34.38 8.53 7.09
N THR A 248 -33.43 8.44 6.18
CA THR A 248 -33.19 9.46 5.13
C THR A 248 -33.70 9.01 3.75
N GLY A 249 -33.91 7.71 3.54
CA GLY A 249 -34.24 7.13 2.23
C GLY A 249 -33.11 7.30 1.20
N ARG A 250 -31.92 7.70 1.63
CA ARG A 250 -30.73 7.90 0.79
C ARG A 250 -29.60 7.08 1.33
N ASP A 251 -28.88 6.39 0.45
CA ASP A 251 -27.58 5.82 0.79
C ASP A 251 -26.62 7.00 1.09
N LEU A 252 -25.75 6.88 2.09
CA LEU A 252 -24.64 7.83 2.31
C LEU A 252 -23.71 7.94 1.09
N ARG A 253 -24.03 7.18 0.03
CA ARG A 253 -23.28 7.04 -1.22
C ARG A 253 -23.76 7.96 -2.36
N ASP A 254 -24.82 8.75 -2.15
CA ASP A 254 -25.36 9.69 -3.15
C ASP A 254 -24.83 11.13 -2.95
#